data_62653b973b9a7f951f9b5d4a6168fa76
#
_entry.id   62653b973b9a7f951f9b5d4a6168fa76
#
_cell.length_a   1.000
_cell.length_b   1.000
_cell.length_c   1.000
_cell.angle_alpha   90.00
_cell.angle_beta   90.00
_cell.angle_gamma   90.00
#
_symmetry.space_group_name_H-M   'P 1'
#
loop_
_entity.id
_entity.type
_entity.pdbx_description
1 polymer ?
#
loop_
_entity_poly.entity_id
_entity_poly.type
_entity_poly.pdbx_seq_one_letter_code
_entity_poly.pdbx_strand_id
1 'polypeptide(L)'
;MSENFKKKTNKTIGKNIRAFRHQHGWSQEDVSNRLGISIPAFSKIETGVTDINLSRLEQIADIYEIDVVQLLSMDIEEVEHEPSNLSIIQKKLLDREAEIANLQRKVILLYEELRNKNQ
;
A
#
# COMPACT_ATOMS: atom_id res chain seq x y z
N MET A 1 18.47 15.61 22.72
CA MET A 1 18.08 14.19 22.59
C MET A 1 16.61 14.00 22.26
N SER A 2 15.70 14.73 22.91
CA SER A 2 14.26 14.57 22.70
C SER A 2 13.80 14.92 21.28
N GLU A 3 14.39 15.93 20.64
CA GLU A 3 14.02 16.34 19.28
C GLU A 3 14.44 15.31 18.23
N ASN A 4 15.63 14.73 18.37
CA ASN A 4 16.09 13.68 17.46
C ASN A 4 15.26 12.40 17.59
N PHE A 5 14.84 12.09 18.81
CA PHE A 5 13.96 10.94 19.06
C PHE A 5 12.60 11.13 18.42
N LYS A 6 11.98 12.32 18.59
CA LYS A 6 10.70 12.64 17.98
C LYS A 6 10.75 12.58 16.47
N LYS A 7 11.80 13.16 15.85
CA LYS A 7 11.99 13.13 14.40
C LYS A 7 12.12 11.70 13.88
N LYS A 8 12.86 10.87 14.59
CA LYS A 8 13.06 9.47 14.22
C LYS A 8 11.75 8.69 14.33
N THR A 9 10.99 8.90 15.41
CA THR A 9 9.70 8.25 15.63
C THR A 9 8.69 8.67 14.59
N ASN A 10 8.57 9.98 14.32
CA ASN A 10 7.64 10.50 13.32
C ASN A 10 7.97 9.99 11.92
N LYS A 11 9.25 9.88 11.56
CA LYS A 11 9.66 9.31 10.28
C LYS A 11 9.30 7.85 10.17
N THR A 12 9.48 7.09 11.24
CA THR A 12 9.14 5.66 11.27
C THR A 12 7.63 5.47 11.10
N ILE A 13 6.83 6.23 11.83
CA ILE A 13 5.36 6.20 11.72
C ILE A 13 4.93 6.62 10.31
N GLY A 14 5.50 7.69 9.78
CA GLY A 14 5.21 8.17 8.43
C GLY A 14 5.50 7.14 7.37
N LYS A 15 6.62 6.44 7.48
CA LYS A 15 6.97 5.34 6.57
C LYS A 15 5.97 4.19 6.66
N ASN A 16 5.52 3.87 7.86
CA ASN A 16 4.50 2.84 8.06
C ASN A 16 3.19 3.22 7.39
N ILE A 17 2.76 4.46 7.58
CA ILE A 17 1.54 5.01 6.96
C ILE A 17 1.64 4.91 5.44
N ARG A 18 2.78 5.27 4.88
CA ARG A 18 3.04 5.17 3.45
C ARG A 18 3.00 3.72 2.97
N ALA A 19 3.60 2.81 3.71
CA ALA A 19 3.63 1.39 3.36
C ALA A 19 2.21 0.80 3.31
N PHE A 20 1.38 1.09 4.30
CA PHE A 20 -0.01 0.65 4.31
C PHE A 20 -0.81 1.27 3.17
N ARG A 21 -0.55 2.55 2.85
CA ARG A 21 -1.18 3.21 1.71
C ARG A 21 -0.86 2.48 0.40
N HIS A 22 0.41 2.13 0.20
CA HIS A 22 0.85 1.37 -0.97
C HIS A 22 0.22 -0.02 -1.04
N GLN A 23 0.06 -0.67 0.12
CA GLN A 23 -0.60 -1.98 0.17
C GLN A 23 -2.06 -1.91 -0.29
N HIS A 24 -2.73 -0.79 -0.03
CA HIS A 24 -4.11 -0.57 -0.47
C HIS A 24 -4.20 -0.08 -1.91
N GLY A 25 -3.08 0.27 -2.54
CA GLY A 25 -3.05 0.83 -3.88
C GLY A 25 -3.62 2.24 -3.95
N TRP A 26 -3.57 2.98 -2.85
CA TRP A 26 -4.12 4.32 -2.75
C TRP A 26 -3.05 5.39 -3.00
N SER A 27 -3.49 6.52 -3.59
CA SER A 27 -2.65 7.71 -3.71
C SER A 27 -2.71 8.54 -2.42
N GLN A 28 -1.83 9.53 -2.30
CA GLN A 28 -1.92 10.49 -1.19
C GLN A 28 -3.25 11.23 -1.21
N GLU A 29 -3.75 11.55 -2.40
CA GLU A 29 -5.05 12.20 -2.56
C GLU A 29 -6.18 11.34 -2.02
N ASP A 30 -6.17 10.04 -2.31
CA ASP A 30 -7.19 9.11 -1.82
C ASP A 30 -7.26 9.12 -0.30
N VAL A 31 -6.11 9.05 0.37
CA VAL A 31 -6.06 9.03 1.83
C VAL A 31 -6.39 10.40 2.41
N SER A 32 -5.88 11.47 1.81
CA SER A 32 -6.19 12.84 2.24
C SER A 32 -7.69 13.11 2.23
N ASN A 33 -8.37 12.68 1.18
CA ASN A 33 -9.83 12.82 1.07
C ASN A 33 -10.55 12.04 2.15
N ARG A 34 -10.10 10.83 2.44
CA ARG A 34 -10.69 9.99 3.50
C ARG A 34 -10.48 10.59 4.89
N LEU A 35 -9.35 11.26 5.10
CA LEU A 35 -9.04 11.92 6.37
C LEU A 35 -9.63 13.32 6.48
N GLY A 36 -10.08 13.91 5.39
CA GLY A 36 -10.57 15.27 5.37
C GLY A 36 -9.48 16.31 5.54
N ILE A 37 -8.28 16.04 5.07
CA ILE A 37 -7.13 16.96 5.14
C ILE A 37 -6.58 17.20 3.73
N SER A 38 -5.73 18.22 3.60
CA SER A 38 -5.08 18.53 2.33
C SER A 38 -3.99 17.53 1.99
N ILE A 39 -3.69 17.40 0.71
CA ILE A 39 -2.60 16.55 0.23
C ILE A 39 -1.25 16.96 0.85
N PRO A 40 -0.89 18.26 0.86
CA PRO A 40 0.35 18.67 1.54
C PRO A 40 0.40 18.32 3.03
N ALA A 41 -0.74 18.42 3.74
CA ALA A 41 -0.80 18.04 5.14
C ALA A 41 -0.53 16.55 5.33
N PHE A 42 -1.11 15.71 4.50
CA PHE A 42 -0.87 14.27 4.53
C PHE A 42 0.58 13.93 4.15
N SER A 43 1.11 14.60 3.13
CA SER A 43 2.51 14.41 2.73
C SER A 43 3.48 14.69 3.88
N LYS A 44 3.21 15.72 4.67
CA LYS A 44 4.02 16.04 5.86
C LYS A 44 3.94 14.96 6.93
N ILE A 45 2.81 14.29 7.03
CA ILE A 45 2.64 13.14 7.93
C ILE A 45 3.53 11.99 7.47
N GLU A 46 3.50 11.66 6.20
CA GLU A 46 4.29 10.55 5.63
C GLU A 46 5.79 10.81 5.71
N THR A 47 6.21 12.06 5.57
CA THR A 47 7.64 12.41 5.66
C THR A 47 8.15 12.61 7.08
N GLY A 48 7.25 12.58 8.07
CA GLY A 48 7.63 12.72 9.48
C GLY A 48 7.84 14.15 9.94
N VAL A 49 7.46 15.14 9.13
CA VAL A 49 7.57 16.56 9.48
C VAL A 49 6.57 16.95 10.55
N THR A 50 5.37 16.36 10.52
CA THR A 50 4.28 16.67 11.42
C THR A 50 4.26 15.69 12.60
N ASP A 51 4.12 16.23 13.82
CA ASP A 51 3.80 15.42 14.99
C ASP A 51 2.36 14.94 14.88
N ILE A 52 2.16 13.64 14.98
CA ILE A 52 0.83 13.04 14.86
C ILE A 52 0.29 12.76 16.27
N ASN A 53 -0.89 13.29 16.58
CA ASN A 53 -1.55 12.97 17.84
C ASN A 53 -2.25 11.61 17.76
N LEU A 54 -2.62 11.07 18.91
CA LEU A 54 -3.24 9.74 18.99
C LEU A 54 -4.57 9.68 18.21
N SER A 55 -5.36 10.73 18.27
CA SER A 55 -6.64 10.80 17.55
C SER A 55 -6.45 10.66 16.05
N ARG A 56 -5.41 11.29 15.51
CA ARG A 56 -5.09 11.17 14.07
C ARG A 56 -4.59 9.78 13.73
N LEU A 57 -3.77 9.19 14.59
CA LEU A 57 -3.29 7.82 14.41
C LEU A 57 -4.46 6.83 14.38
N GLU A 58 -5.41 6.98 15.29
CA GLU A 58 -6.61 6.14 15.33
C GLU A 58 -7.43 6.28 14.05
N GLN A 59 -7.59 7.52 13.58
CA GLN A 59 -8.31 7.80 12.34
C GLN A 59 -7.63 7.15 11.14
N ILE A 60 -6.31 7.24 11.05
CA ILE A 60 -5.52 6.62 9.97
C ILE A 60 -5.64 5.09 10.04
N ALA A 61 -5.51 4.53 11.24
CA ALA A 61 -5.64 3.09 11.45
C ALA A 61 -7.02 2.59 11.01
N ASP A 62 -8.07 3.32 11.36
CA ASP A 62 -9.44 2.98 10.96
C ASP A 62 -9.59 2.94 9.43
N ILE A 63 -9.01 3.90 8.74
CA ILE A 63 -9.07 3.96 7.27
C ILE A 63 -8.39 2.74 6.65
N TYR A 64 -7.26 2.32 7.21
CA TYR A 64 -6.53 1.15 6.74
C TYR A 64 -7.10 -0.17 7.28
N GLU A 65 -8.12 -0.11 8.13
CA GLU A 65 -8.76 -1.28 8.77
C GLU A 65 -7.75 -2.10 9.58
N ILE A 66 -6.90 -1.40 10.32
CA ILE A 66 -5.89 -1.99 11.20
C ILE A 66 -5.97 -1.35 12.58
N ASP A 67 -5.32 -1.97 13.56
CA ASP A 67 -5.16 -1.39 14.89
C ASP A 67 -4.03 -0.37 14.90
N VAL A 68 -4.11 0.60 15.83
CA VAL A 68 -3.03 1.58 16.02
C VAL A 68 -1.71 0.86 16.32
N VAL A 69 -1.75 -0.23 17.07
CA VAL A 69 -0.57 -1.03 17.40
C VAL A 69 0.10 -1.55 16.11
N GLN A 70 -0.68 -2.03 15.16
CA GLN A 70 -0.16 -2.49 13.87
C GLN A 70 0.49 -1.35 13.09
N LEU A 71 -0.12 -0.17 13.14
CA LEU A 71 0.43 1.02 12.46
C LEU A 71 1.78 1.43 13.06
N LEU A 72 1.93 1.32 14.39
CA LEU A 72 3.13 1.71 15.10
C LEU A 72 4.23 0.63 15.07
N SER A 73 3.84 -0.63 14.97
CA SER A 73 4.76 -1.77 15.13
C SER A 73 5.30 -2.34 13.83
N MET A 74 4.85 -1.84 12.69
CA MET A 74 5.40 -2.27 11.41
C MET A 74 6.87 -1.87 11.33
N ASP A 75 7.77 -2.84 11.31
CA ASP A 75 9.19 -2.59 11.24
C ASP A 75 9.63 -2.56 9.78
N ILE A 76 9.87 -1.35 9.29
CA ILE A 76 10.29 -1.14 7.91
C ILE A 76 11.72 -1.63 7.68
N GLU A 77 12.54 -1.64 8.72
CA GLU A 77 13.89 -2.20 8.61
C GLU A 77 13.83 -3.70 8.33
N GLU A 78 12.90 -4.41 8.97
CA GLU A 78 12.61 -5.81 8.65
C GLU A 78 12.10 -5.95 7.22
N VAL A 79 11.25 -5.03 6.78
CA VAL A 79 10.71 -5.01 5.43
C VAL A 79 11.81 -4.72 4.40
N GLU A 80 12.76 -3.83 4.73
CA GLU A 80 13.90 -3.53 3.87
C GLU A 80 14.93 -4.66 3.84
N HIS A 81 15.10 -5.36 4.95
CA HIS A 81 16.02 -6.49 5.06
C HIS A 81 15.45 -7.78 4.50
N GLU A 82 14.15 -7.89 4.40
CA GLU A 82 13.54 -9.05 3.77
C GLU A 82 13.40 -8.82 2.27
N PRO A 83 14.10 -9.60 1.44
CA PRO A 83 13.83 -9.60 0.01
C PRO A 83 12.39 -10.03 -0.30
N SER A 84 11.64 -10.43 0.74
CA SER A 84 10.28 -10.90 0.64
C SER A 84 9.28 -9.87 0.08
N ASN A 85 9.46 -8.58 0.34
CA ASN A 85 8.52 -7.58 -0.20
C ASN A 85 8.66 -7.43 -1.70
N LEU A 86 9.88 -7.38 -2.21
CA LEU A 86 10.13 -7.40 -3.64
C LEU A 86 9.65 -8.72 -4.25
N SER A 87 9.91 -9.85 -3.58
CA SER A 87 9.48 -11.15 -4.08
C SER A 87 7.96 -11.32 -4.00
N ILE A 88 7.27 -10.76 -3.01
CA ILE A 88 5.80 -10.76 -2.95
C ILE A 88 5.21 -9.93 -4.08
N ILE A 89 5.75 -8.73 -4.32
CA ILE A 89 5.30 -7.87 -5.43
C ILE A 89 5.58 -8.54 -6.77
N GLN A 90 6.76 -9.11 -6.95
CA GLN A 90 7.12 -9.85 -8.17
C GLN A 90 6.21 -11.05 -8.37
N LYS A 91 5.90 -11.78 -7.31
CA LYS A 91 4.99 -12.92 -7.36
C LYS A 91 3.58 -12.50 -7.75
N LYS A 92 3.06 -11.39 -7.19
CA LYS A 92 1.76 -10.86 -7.56
C LYS A 92 1.71 -10.43 -9.03
N LEU A 93 2.78 -9.83 -9.53
CA LEU A 93 2.88 -9.46 -10.93
C LEU A 93 2.89 -10.69 -11.83
N LEU A 94 3.67 -11.70 -11.47
CA LEU A 94 3.74 -12.96 -12.21
C LEU A 94 2.39 -13.68 -12.22
N ASP A 95 1.70 -13.70 -11.08
CA ASP A 95 0.37 -14.31 -10.97
C ASP A 95 -0.63 -13.57 -11.87
N ARG A 96 -0.59 -12.25 -11.92
CA ARG A 96 -1.45 -11.46 -12.82
C ARG A 96 -1.14 -11.70 -14.29
N GLU A 97 0.14 -11.76 -14.64
CA GLU A 97 0.56 -12.08 -16.00
C GLU A 97 0.10 -13.48 -16.42
N ALA A 98 0.18 -14.44 -15.50
CA ALA A 98 -0.31 -15.80 -15.74
C ALA A 98 -1.83 -15.83 -15.94
N GLU A 99 -2.58 -15.04 -15.16
CA GLU A 99 -4.04 -14.91 -15.33
C GLU A 99 -4.40 -14.30 -16.68
N ILE A 100 -3.71 -13.24 -17.07
CA ILE A 100 -3.92 -12.60 -18.38
C ILE A 100 -3.64 -13.58 -19.51
N ALA A 101 -2.53 -14.30 -19.44
CA ALA A 101 -2.18 -15.32 -20.45
C ALA A 101 -3.24 -16.41 -20.52
N ASN A 102 -3.76 -16.85 -19.38
CA ASN A 102 -4.83 -17.85 -19.31
C ASN A 102 -6.12 -17.36 -19.94
N LEU A 103 -6.51 -16.12 -19.67
CA LEU A 103 -7.70 -15.51 -20.26
C LEU A 103 -7.55 -15.35 -21.77
N GLN A 104 -6.38 -14.92 -22.23
CA GLN A 104 -6.08 -14.81 -23.66
C GLN A 104 -6.20 -16.16 -24.36
N ARG A 105 -5.67 -17.20 -23.74
CA ARG A 105 -5.74 -18.57 -24.26
C ARG A 105 -7.19 -19.06 -24.38
N LYS A 106 -8.02 -18.78 -23.36
CA LYS A 106 -9.44 -19.12 -23.39
C LYS A 106 -10.19 -18.39 -24.49
N VAL A 107 -9.89 -17.11 -24.69
CA VAL A 107 -10.49 -16.32 -25.77
C VAL A 107 -10.13 -16.89 -27.13
N ILE A 108 -8.89 -17.26 -27.34
CA ILE A 108 -8.42 -17.88 -28.59
C ILE A 108 -9.14 -19.19 -28.84
N LEU A 109 -9.28 -20.05 -27.84
CA LEU A 109 -9.97 -21.33 -27.94
C LEU A 109 -11.45 -21.15 -28.29
N LEU A 110 -12.11 -20.19 -27.64
CA LEU A 110 -13.53 -19.87 -27.93
C LEU A 110 -13.69 -19.35 -29.35
N TYR A 111 -12.76 -18.53 -29.81
CA TYR A 111 -12.78 -18.00 -31.17
C TYR A 111 -12.62 -19.11 -32.21
N GLU A 112 -11.73 -20.04 -31.95
CA GLU A 112 -11.53 -21.20 -32.81
C GLU A 112 -12.77 -22.11 -32.86
N GLU A 113 -13.43 -22.33 -31.71
CA GLU A 113 -14.66 -23.10 -31.66
C GLU A 113 -15.78 -22.44 -32.49
N LEU A 114 -15.94 -21.14 -32.37
CA LEU A 114 -16.91 -20.38 -33.15
C LEU A 114 -16.61 -20.46 -34.64
N ARG A 115 -15.32 -20.38 -35.01
CA ARG A 115 -14.88 -20.50 -36.37
C ARG A 115 -15.17 -21.88 -36.94
N ASN A 116 -14.95 -22.94 -36.18
CA ASN A 116 -15.21 -24.30 -36.57
C ASN A 116 -16.71 -24.59 -36.71
N LYS A 117 -17.55 -23.98 -35.88
CA LYS A 117 -19.01 -24.12 -35.97
C LYS A 117 -19.62 -23.47 -37.21
N ASN A 118 -18.95 -22.46 -37.74
CA ASN A 118 -19.45 -21.73 -38.92
C ASN A 118 -18.96 -22.30 -40.24
N GLN A 119 -18.22 -23.36 -40.16
CA GLN A 119 -17.83 -24.15 -41.32
C GLN A 119 -18.74 -25.38 -41.43
#